data_526af0244e195df4a967212514dbfd6e
#
_entry.id   526af0244e195df4a967212514dbfd6e
#
_cell.length_a   1.000
_cell.length_b   1.000
_cell.length_c   1.000
_cell.angle_alpha   90.00
_cell.angle_beta   90.00
_cell.angle_gamma   90.00
#
_symmetry.space_group_name_H-M   'P 1'
#
loop_
_entity.id
_entity.type
_entity.pdbx_description
1 polymer ?
#
loop_
_entity_poly.entity_id
_entity_poly.type
_entity_poly.pdbx_seq_one_letter_code
_entity_poly.pdbx_strand_id
1 'polypeptide(L)'
;GGWKNGDAYTVYFWLVSDKAIHPAPKRGGECLQTADTLLNIKVGISYVSTQQAKRNIPDCDFDTQLNKVRETWEQQLCKFQIKGTETDKRMFYTALYHTMIMPVDKSGENPKWRETPYYDDYYAIWDTYRSSSPLITLLDEKREAEIVNSLLNIYKREGYMPDARSGDCNGRTQGGSNAEVVIADAFVKGVQGIDYDYALEAMLKDAEVDPGADHEKHGRGGIQEYLTYGYIPYGIDRAGTRTIEYAYNDYCIAEVAKGLGRMDIYERYLKQSQNWKNLWRADYEWDDVKGYILPRDAEGRWLDSVPWGKSKVFHPQIPYTPVTKVAPWYLPWWSTFFYEALS
;
A
#
# COMPACT_ATOMS: atom_id res chain seq x y z
N GLY A 1 -0.72 10.15 15.15
CA GLY A 1 -0.10 10.14 13.84
C GLY A 1 -0.50 8.92 13.03
N GLY A 2 -0.05 8.85 11.81
CA GLY A 2 -0.36 7.75 10.91
C GLY A 2 -1.86 7.63 10.58
N TRP A 3 -2.31 6.41 10.36
CA TRP A 3 -3.72 6.10 10.14
C TRP A 3 -4.57 6.38 11.38
N LYS A 4 -5.85 6.61 11.20
CA LYS A 4 -6.82 6.97 12.26
C LYS A 4 -6.68 6.13 13.53
N ASN A 5 -6.28 4.87 13.41
CA ASN A 5 -6.05 3.92 14.51
C ASN A 5 -4.56 3.60 14.71
N GLY A 6 -3.66 4.42 14.16
CA GLY A 6 -2.22 4.24 14.28
C GLY A 6 -1.70 4.56 15.68
N ASP A 7 -0.58 3.96 16.01
CA ASP A 7 0.15 4.27 17.24
C ASP A 7 0.62 5.73 17.23
N ALA A 8 0.73 6.31 18.40
CA ALA A 8 1.37 7.61 18.55
C ALA A 8 2.87 7.48 18.24
N TYR A 9 3.39 8.42 17.46
CA TYR A 9 4.83 8.51 17.21
C TYR A 9 5.35 9.89 17.55
N THR A 10 6.65 9.96 17.84
CA THR A 10 7.34 11.21 18.17
C THR A 10 8.26 11.59 17.03
N VAL A 11 8.21 12.85 16.64
CA VAL A 11 9.17 13.43 15.69
C VAL A 11 10.12 14.33 16.48
N TYR A 12 11.39 13.99 16.41
CA TYR A 12 12.47 14.81 16.98
C TYR A 12 13.03 15.69 15.87
N PHE A 13 13.45 16.89 16.23
CA PHE A 13 14.12 17.76 15.30
C PHE A 13 15.36 18.41 15.94
N TRP A 14 16.29 18.81 15.10
CA TRP A 14 17.42 19.64 15.44
C TRP A 14 17.53 20.76 14.42
N LEU A 15 17.62 22.00 14.91
CA LEU A 15 17.70 23.19 14.09
C LEU A 15 19.03 23.89 14.30
N VAL A 16 19.67 24.29 13.21
CA VAL A 16 20.90 25.10 13.21
C VAL A 16 20.67 26.31 12.32
N SER A 17 21.13 27.46 12.78
CA SER A 17 21.03 28.72 12.05
C SER A 17 22.41 29.32 11.88
N ASP A 18 22.64 30.03 10.78
CA ASP A 18 23.84 30.79 10.50
C ASP A 18 23.87 32.15 11.26
N LYS A 19 22.75 32.56 11.82
CA LYS A 19 22.59 33.79 12.61
C LYS A 19 22.02 33.49 13.98
N ALA A 20 22.22 34.41 14.90
CA ALA A 20 21.63 34.31 16.24
C ALA A 20 20.09 34.34 16.13
N ILE A 21 19.48 33.37 16.79
CA ILE A 21 18.02 33.26 16.91
C ILE A 21 17.68 33.16 18.41
N HIS A 22 16.60 33.80 18.81
CA HIS A 22 16.13 33.85 20.17
C HIS A 22 14.67 33.46 20.27
N PRO A 23 14.25 32.78 21.34
CA PRO A 23 12.83 32.55 21.60
C PRO A 23 12.07 33.86 21.68
N ALA A 24 10.92 33.93 21.04
CA ALA A 24 10.02 35.08 21.09
C ALA A 24 8.62 34.64 21.54
N PRO A 25 7.95 35.47 22.36
CA PRO A 25 6.59 35.17 22.80
C PRO A 25 5.63 35.09 21.61
N LYS A 26 4.88 33.98 21.51
CA LYS A 26 3.80 33.83 20.55
C LYS A 26 2.59 33.16 21.19
N ARG A 27 1.41 33.67 20.88
CA ARG A 27 0.16 33.07 21.33
C ARG A 27 -0.08 31.76 20.56
N GLY A 28 -0.04 30.61 21.27
CA GLY A 28 -0.37 29.31 20.70
C GLY A 28 0.77 28.59 19.97
N GLY A 29 2.01 28.78 20.36
CA GLY A 29 3.16 28.05 19.83
C GLY A 29 4.50 28.68 20.18
N GLU A 30 5.60 28.05 19.81
CA GLU A 30 6.94 28.59 19.92
C GLU A 30 7.29 29.42 18.69
N CYS A 31 7.97 30.53 18.89
CA CYS A 31 8.45 31.40 17.83
C CYS A 31 9.94 31.69 18.07
N LEU A 32 10.69 31.72 16.97
CA LEU A 32 12.09 32.15 16.98
C LEU A 32 12.18 33.45 16.17
N GLN A 33 12.94 34.40 16.67
CA GLN A 33 13.20 35.65 15.95
C GLN A 33 14.69 35.93 15.82
N THR A 34 15.03 36.66 14.80
CA THR A 34 16.39 37.19 14.56
C THR A 34 16.29 38.68 14.22
N ALA A 35 17.37 39.41 14.47
CA ALA A 35 17.49 40.82 14.02
C ALA A 35 17.90 40.93 12.54
N ASP A 36 18.36 39.83 11.95
CA ASP A 36 18.82 39.80 10.55
C ASP A 36 17.65 39.69 9.56
N THR A 37 17.82 40.28 8.39
CA THR A 37 16.84 40.24 7.30
C THR A 37 16.90 38.98 6.46
N LEU A 38 18.04 38.23 6.53
CA LEU A 38 18.26 36.97 5.84
C LEU A 38 18.80 35.95 6.83
N LEU A 39 18.15 34.78 6.87
CA LEU A 39 18.46 33.68 7.76
C LEU A 39 18.54 32.37 7.00
N ASN A 40 19.67 31.65 7.10
CA ASN A 40 19.77 30.28 6.64
C ASN A 40 19.56 29.31 7.80
N ILE A 41 18.62 28.40 7.61
CA ILE A 41 18.27 27.38 8.60
C ILE A 41 18.50 25.99 8.01
N LYS A 42 19.11 25.11 8.78
CA LYS A 42 19.18 23.67 8.51
C LYS A 42 18.35 22.96 9.57
N VAL A 43 17.49 22.06 9.15
CA VAL A 43 16.66 21.25 10.03
C VAL A 43 16.88 19.77 9.73
N GLY A 44 17.30 19.04 10.75
CA GLY A 44 17.28 17.58 10.74
C GLY A 44 16.05 17.08 11.49
N ILE A 45 15.44 16.02 11.00
CA ILE A 45 14.34 15.33 11.66
C ILE A 45 14.70 13.87 11.91
N SER A 46 14.13 13.27 12.95
CA SER A 46 14.25 11.83 13.23
C SER A 46 13.04 11.33 14.01
N TYR A 47 12.71 10.07 13.81
CA TYR A 47 11.70 9.37 14.61
C TYR A 47 12.31 8.64 15.82
N VAL A 48 13.64 8.66 15.95
CA VAL A 48 14.38 7.89 16.95
C VAL A 48 14.85 8.75 18.12
N SER A 49 15.51 9.88 17.83
CA SER A 49 16.04 10.76 18.86
C SER A 49 16.47 12.12 18.32
N THR A 50 16.59 13.10 19.22
CA THR A 50 17.18 14.42 18.92
C THR A 50 18.63 14.30 18.43
N GLN A 51 19.39 13.33 18.98
CA GLN A 51 20.76 13.07 18.54
C GLN A 51 20.82 12.60 17.08
N GLN A 52 19.91 11.72 16.70
CA GLN A 52 19.79 11.27 15.31
C GLN A 52 19.34 12.40 14.39
N ALA A 53 18.36 13.21 14.82
CA ALA A 53 17.95 14.40 14.09
C ALA A 53 19.12 15.34 13.79
N LYS A 54 20.04 15.53 14.77
CA LYS A 54 21.27 16.30 14.57
C LYS A 54 22.19 15.69 13.51
N ARG A 55 22.33 14.36 13.47
CA ARG A 55 23.16 13.65 12.47
C ARG A 55 22.56 13.72 11.08
N ASN A 56 21.25 13.87 10.96
CA ASN A 56 20.53 13.95 9.69
C ASN A 56 20.63 15.35 9.04
N ILE A 57 21.26 16.32 9.70
CA ILE A 57 21.53 17.63 9.09
C ILE A 57 22.61 17.50 8.03
N PRO A 58 22.37 17.95 6.78
CA PRO A 58 23.38 17.94 5.74
C PRO A 58 24.62 18.79 6.13
N ASP A 59 25.81 18.20 5.95
CA ASP A 59 27.07 18.92 6.16
C ASP A 59 27.51 19.64 4.87
N CYS A 60 26.65 20.52 4.36
CA CYS A 60 26.93 21.36 3.21
C CYS A 60 26.04 22.61 3.25
N ASP A 61 26.36 23.62 2.44
CA ASP A 61 25.53 24.81 2.27
C ASP A 61 24.24 24.52 1.46
N PHE A 62 23.38 25.52 1.38
CA PHE A 62 22.09 25.40 0.68
C PHE A 62 22.25 25.09 -0.80
N ASP A 63 23.14 25.78 -1.50
CA ASP A 63 23.30 25.62 -2.93
C ASP A 63 23.88 24.23 -3.29
N THR A 64 24.83 23.78 -2.52
CA THR A 64 25.37 22.42 -2.63
C THR A 64 24.27 21.36 -2.41
N GLN A 65 23.45 21.53 -1.38
CA GLN A 65 22.35 20.60 -1.11
C GLN A 65 21.28 20.64 -2.21
N LEU A 66 20.95 21.82 -2.68
CA LEU A 66 19.99 21.99 -3.79
C LEU A 66 20.48 21.28 -5.06
N ASN A 67 21.75 21.43 -5.40
CA ASN A 67 22.33 20.77 -6.57
C ASN A 67 22.34 19.25 -6.41
N LYS A 68 22.72 18.71 -5.25
CA LYS A 68 22.65 17.27 -4.96
C LYS A 68 21.22 16.71 -5.15
N VAL A 69 20.21 17.41 -4.65
CA VAL A 69 18.81 16.99 -4.81
C VAL A 69 18.39 17.02 -6.28
N ARG A 70 18.76 18.09 -7.02
CA ARG A 70 18.49 18.20 -8.46
C ARG A 70 19.14 17.07 -9.24
N GLU A 71 20.42 16.81 -9.01
CA GLU A 71 21.15 15.72 -9.65
C GLU A 71 20.54 14.35 -9.37
N THR A 72 20.12 14.10 -8.11
CA THR A 72 19.45 12.86 -7.74
C THR A 72 18.14 12.68 -8.52
N TRP A 73 17.31 13.71 -8.59
CA TRP A 73 16.06 13.64 -9.35
C TRP A 73 16.29 13.55 -10.86
N GLU A 74 17.28 14.26 -11.39
CA GLU A 74 17.64 14.15 -12.80
C GLU A 74 18.04 12.72 -13.16
N GLN A 75 18.87 12.06 -12.35
CA GLN A 75 19.24 10.66 -12.56
C GLN A 75 18.06 9.70 -12.56
N GLN A 76 17.02 9.96 -11.78
CA GLN A 76 15.83 9.13 -11.76
C GLN A 76 14.90 9.42 -12.95
N LEU A 77 14.66 10.69 -13.24
CA LEU A 77 13.70 11.08 -14.26
C LEU A 77 14.24 10.88 -15.68
N CYS A 78 15.56 11.02 -15.91
CA CYS A 78 16.17 10.85 -17.24
C CYS A 78 16.18 9.41 -17.74
N LYS A 79 15.79 8.43 -16.91
CA LYS A 79 15.57 7.03 -17.33
C LYS A 79 14.55 6.93 -18.48
N PHE A 80 13.66 7.92 -18.60
CA PHE A 80 12.75 8.08 -19.72
C PHE A 80 13.06 9.32 -20.53
N GLN A 81 13.02 9.17 -21.86
CA GLN A 81 13.07 10.29 -22.78
C GLN A 81 11.82 10.27 -23.66
N ILE A 82 10.97 11.26 -23.52
CA ILE A 82 9.74 11.36 -24.29
C ILE A 82 9.80 12.50 -25.31
N LYS A 83 9.09 12.31 -26.43
CA LYS A 83 8.84 13.35 -27.42
C LYS A 83 7.42 13.87 -27.23
N GLY A 84 7.25 15.17 -27.30
CA GLY A 84 5.94 15.81 -27.11
C GLY A 84 6.09 17.30 -26.88
N THR A 85 4.97 17.98 -26.65
CA THR A 85 4.96 19.39 -26.26
C THR A 85 5.54 19.57 -24.86
N GLU A 86 5.90 20.78 -24.48
CA GLU A 86 6.37 21.08 -23.12
C GLU A 86 5.32 20.76 -22.06
N THR A 87 4.04 20.86 -22.39
CA THR A 87 2.94 20.45 -21.53
C THR A 87 2.92 18.95 -21.32
N ASP A 88 3.06 18.15 -22.41
CA ASP A 88 3.09 16.68 -22.31
C ASP A 88 4.29 16.21 -21.49
N LYS A 89 5.45 16.81 -21.71
CA LYS A 89 6.66 16.49 -20.94
C LYS A 89 6.47 16.79 -19.46
N ARG A 90 5.94 17.98 -19.14
CA ARG A 90 5.67 18.37 -17.76
C ARG A 90 4.70 17.41 -17.08
N MET A 91 3.62 17.05 -17.74
CA MET A 91 2.64 16.09 -17.21
C MET A 91 3.29 14.72 -16.97
N PHE A 92 4.02 14.20 -17.93
CA PHE A 92 4.69 12.90 -17.83
C PHE A 92 5.70 12.87 -16.68
N TYR A 93 6.65 13.81 -16.63
CA TYR A 93 7.69 13.81 -15.60
C TYR A 93 7.12 14.13 -14.22
N THR A 94 6.06 14.91 -14.10
CA THR A 94 5.36 15.11 -12.83
C THR A 94 4.71 13.82 -12.36
N ALA A 95 4.03 13.09 -13.26
CA ALA A 95 3.45 11.79 -12.93
C ALA A 95 4.53 10.77 -12.52
N LEU A 96 5.62 10.70 -13.28
CA LEU A 96 6.76 9.82 -12.95
C LEU A 96 7.37 10.17 -11.58
N TYR A 97 7.57 11.46 -11.28
CA TYR A 97 8.01 11.91 -9.97
C TYR A 97 7.07 11.44 -8.85
N HIS A 98 5.75 11.58 -9.04
CA HIS A 98 4.78 11.15 -8.04
C HIS A 98 4.83 9.64 -7.76
N THR A 99 5.11 8.80 -8.74
CA THR A 99 5.24 7.34 -8.52
C THR A 99 6.45 6.97 -7.66
N MET A 100 7.42 7.87 -7.51
CA MET A 100 8.66 7.63 -6.77
C MET A 100 8.66 8.20 -5.34
N ILE A 101 7.60 8.94 -4.94
CA ILE A 101 7.53 9.58 -3.62
C ILE A 101 7.32 8.55 -2.51
N MET A 102 6.56 7.48 -2.78
CA MET A 102 6.24 6.43 -1.81
C MET A 102 6.49 5.05 -2.42
N PRO A 103 6.88 4.05 -1.63
CA PRO A 103 7.24 4.13 -0.21
C PRO A 103 8.57 4.86 0.01
N VAL A 104 8.77 5.36 1.24
CA VAL A 104 9.94 6.16 1.62
C VAL A 104 10.95 5.29 2.36
N ASP A 105 12.22 5.35 1.94
CA ASP A 105 13.31 4.74 2.71
C ASP A 105 13.48 5.49 4.04
N LYS A 106 13.18 4.80 5.12
CA LYS A 106 13.36 5.24 6.51
C LYS A 106 14.33 4.33 7.26
N SER A 107 15.28 3.72 6.58
CA SER A 107 16.29 2.86 7.19
C SER A 107 17.02 3.57 8.33
N GLY A 108 17.02 2.95 9.51
CA GLY A 108 17.57 3.55 10.73
C GLY A 108 16.66 4.51 11.48
N GLU A 109 15.48 4.83 10.95
CA GLU A 109 14.51 5.76 11.55
C GLU A 109 13.30 5.06 12.19
N ASN A 110 13.24 3.73 12.23
CA ASN A 110 12.20 3.03 12.97
C ASN A 110 12.55 3.02 14.49
N PRO A 111 11.70 3.57 15.37
CA PRO A 111 11.96 3.59 16.80
C PRO A 111 11.85 2.23 17.49
N LYS A 112 11.13 1.27 16.88
CA LYS A 112 10.81 -0.02 17.48
C LYS A 112 11.88 -1.08 17.22
N TRP A 113 12.49 -1.06 16.03
CA TRP A 113 13.49 -2.06 15.59
C TRP A 113 14.49 -1.46 14.58
N ARG A 114 15.58 -2.19 14.27
CA ARG A 114 16.75 -1.66 13.55
C ARG A 114 17.08 -2.39 12.25
N GLU A 115 16.25 -3.33 11.83
CA GLU A 115 16.45 -4.01 10.56
C GLU A 115 16.47 -3.04 9.38
N THR A 116 17.30 -3.34 8.40
CA THR A 116 17.43 -2.60 7.14
C THR A 116 17.47 -3.58 5.97
N PRO A 117 16.90 -3.23 4.82
CA PRO A 117 16.22 -1.95 4.55
C PRO A 117 14.90 -1.80 5.31
N TYR A 118 14.50 -0.56 5.57
CA TYR A 118 13.20 -0.23 6.11
C TYR A 118 12.55 0.88 5.29
N TYR A 119 11.48 0.54 4.62
CA TYR A 119 10.59 1.48 3.94
C TYR A 119 9.31 1.67 4.74
N ASP A 120 8.78 2.87 4.74
CA ASP A 120 7.49 3.23 5.34
C ASP A 120 6.67 4.04 4.33
N ASP A 121 5.46 4.45 4.73
CA ASP A 121 4.54 5.16 3.85
C ASP A 121 4.22 4.36 2.58
N TYR A 122 3.96 3.05 2.73
CA TYR A 122 3.39 2.24 1.65
C TYR A 122 2.01 2.75 1.25
N TYR A 123 1.36 3.41 2.15
CA TYR A 123 0.09 4.09 2.09
C TYR A 123 -1.06 3.16 1.71
N ALA A 124 -1.10 2.69 0.46
CA ALA A 124 -2.15 1.80 -0.05
C ALA A 124 -1.53 0.86 -1.09
N ILE A 125 -1.11 -0.34 -0.66
CA ILE A 125 -0.52 -1.33 -1.58
C ILE A 125 -1.59 -1.80 -2.58
N TRP A 126 -2.87 -1.86 -2.19
CA TRP A 126 -3.99 -2.16 -3.08
C TRP A 126 -4.12 -1.24 -4.29
N ASP A 127 -3.54 -0.03 -4.24
CA ASP A 127 -3.44 0.89 -5.38
C ASP A 127 -2.10 0.73 -6.10
N THR A 128 -1.00 0.73 -5.36
CA THR A 128 0.35 0.85 -5.92
C THR A 128 0.80 -0.40 -6.65
N TYR A 129 0.37 -1.59 -6.25
CA TYR A 129 0.74 -2.82 -6.95
C TYR A 129 0.24 -2.86 -8.39
N ARG A 130 -0.79 -2.10 -8.73
CA ARG A 130 -1.40 -2.09 -10.07
C ARG A 130 -0.55 -1.39 -11.12
N SER A 131 0.27 -0.44 -10.72
CA SER A 131 1.11 0.32 -11.66
C SER A 131 2.43 0.80 -11.08
N SER A 132 2.45 1.42 -9.89
CA SER A 132 3.66 2.03 -9.34
C SER A 132 4.74 1.01 -8.99
N SER A 133 4.41 -0.09 -8.30
CA SER A 133 5.37 -1.14 -7.97
C SER A 133 5.92 -1.84 -9.21
N PRO A 134 5.10 -2.28 -10.19
CA PRO A 134 5.61 -2.81 -11.46
C PRO A 134 6.51 -1.84 -12.22
N LEU A 135 6.24 -0.55 -12.15
CA LEU A 135 7.08 0.47 -12.77
C LEU A 135 8.43 0.59 -12.05
N ILE A 136 8.44 0.57 -10.71
CA ILE A 136 9.68 0.58 -9.92
C ILE A 136 10.52 -0.65 -10.26
N THR A 137 9.92 -1.83 -10.33
CA THR A 137 10.61 -3.07 -10.72
C THR A 137 11.34 -2.93 -12.08
N LEU A 138 10.70 -2.26 -13.05
CA LEU A 138 11.30 -2.05 -14.37
C LEU A 138 12.42 -0.99 -14.38
N LEU A 139 12.35 0.01 -13.50
CA LEU A 139 13.24 1.15 -13.53
C LEU A 139 14.41 1.05 -12.55
N ASP A 140 14.18 0.35 -11.44
CA ASP A 140 15.11 0.28 -10.33
C ASP A 140 14.90 -1.03 -9.55
N GLU A 141 15.38 -2.14 -10.15
CA GLU A 141 15.30 -3.48 -9.58
C GLU A 141 15.88 -3.54 -8.16
N LYS A 142 16.97 -2.80 -7.92
CA LYS A 142 17.57 -2.74 -6.59
C LYS A 142 16.63 -2.15 -5.55
N ARG A 143 15.95 -1.05 -5.90
CA ARG A 143 14.96 -0.42 -5.02
C ARG A 143 13.78 -1.34 -4.76
N GLU A 144 13.32 -2.08 -5.77
CA GLU A 144 12.25 -3.07 -5.58
C GLU A 144 12.67 -4.18 -4.63
N ALA A 145 13.90 -4.69 -4.77
CA ALA A 145 14.44 -5.68 -3.82
C ALA A 145 14.50 -5.13 -2.39
N GLU A 146 14.88 -3.88 -2.20
CA GLU A 146 14.89 -3.21 -0.89
C GLU A 146 13.46 -3.06 -0.34
N ILE A 147 12.47 -2.71 -1.18
CA ILE A 147 11.06 -2.59 -0.79
C ILE A 147 10.52 -3.95 -0.33
N VAL A 148 10.73 -5.01 -1.11
CA VAL A 148 10.30 -6.37 -0.73
C VAL A 148 10.99 -6.81 0.57
N ASN A 149 12.30 -6.66 0.69
CA ASN A 149 13.03 -6.98 1.91
C ASN A 149 12.54 -6.18 3.12
N SER A 150 12.08 -4.94 2.90
CA SER A 150 11.44 -4.15 3.96
C SER A 150 10.10 -4.74 4.40
N LEU A 151 9.27 -5.22 3.47
CA LEU A 151 8.03 -5.94 3.80
C LEU A 151 8.33 -7.19 4.64
N LEU A 152 9.37 -7.94 4.28
CA LEU A 152 9.81 -9.12 5.03
C LEU A 152 10.39 -8.75 6.41
N ASN A 153 11.08 -7.63 6.55
CA ASN A 153 11.55 -7.14 7.84
C ASN A 153 10.38 -6.72 8.74
N ILE A 154 9.34 -6.11 8.19
CA ILE A 154 8.10 -5.81 8.92
C ILE A 154 7.42 -7.11 9.38
N TYR A 155 7.25 -8.09 8.49
CA TYR A 155 6.74 -9.41 8.84
C TYR A 155 7.53 -10.04 10.00
N LYS A 156 8.86 -10.07 9.88
CA LYS A 156 9.76 -10.62 10.89
C LYS A 156 9.58 -10.00 12.26
N ARG A 157 9.29 -8.71 12.34
CA ARG A 157 9.23 -7.94 13.59
C ARG A 157 7.82 -7.74 14.13
N GLU A 158 6.86 -7.71 13.25
CA GLU A 158 5.48 -7.37 13.60
C GLU A 158 4.50 -8.52 13.31
N GLY A 159 4.96 -9.61 12.67
CA GLY A 159 4.22 -10.85 12.48
C GLY A 159 3.33 -10.91 11.24
N TYR A 160 3.11 -9.81 10.54
CA TYR A 160 2.34 -9.71 9.31
C TYR A 160 2.93 -8.65 8.38
N MET A 161 2.81 -8.86 7.07
CA MET A 161 3.10 -7.82 6.10
C MET A 161 1.98 -6.76 6.08
N PRO A 162 2.28 -5.49 5.74
CA PRO A 162 1.25 -4.47 5.63
C PRO A 162 0.52 -4.53 4.29
N ASP A 163 -0.77 -4.19 4.28
CA ASP A 163 -1.50 -3.77 3.06
C ASP A 163 -1.52 -2.23 2.95
N ALA A 164 -1.35 -1.56 4.08
CA ALA A 164 -1.07 -0.14 4.20
C ALA A 164 -0.20 0.12 5.43
N ARG A 165 0.71 1.11 5.33
CA ARG A 165 1.59 1.46 6.43
C ARG A 165 1.97 2.93 6.38
N SER A 166 1.93 3.60 7.51
CA SER A 166 2.44 4.95 7.68
C SER A 166 2.67 5.26 9.16
N GLY A 167 3.78 5.95 9.47
CA GLY A 167 4.12 6.32 10.84
C GLY A 167 4.51 5.12 11.69
N ASP A 168 5.28 4.20 11.14
CA ASP A 168 5.82 3.00 11.80
C ASP A 168 4.74 2.04 12.34
N CYS A 169 3.56 2.03 11.74
CA CYS A 169 2.49 1.09 12.06
C CYS A 169 1.67 0.73 10.83
N ASN A 170 1.14 -0.50 10.84
CA ASN A 170 0.22 -0.94 9.80
C ASN A 170 -1.10 -0.17 9.90
N GLY A 171 -1.58 0.25 8.74
CA GLY A 171 -2.87 0.88 8.57
C GLY A 171 -3.99 -0.14 8.38
N ARG A 172 -5.19 0.37 8.11
CA ARG A 172 -6.35 -0.48 7.86
C ARG A 172 -6.17 -1.23 6.54
N THR A 173 -6.33 -2.54 6.56
CA THR A 173 -6.44 -3.35 5.35
C THR A 173 -7.75 -3.03 4.64
N GLN A 174 -7.73 -2.91 3.33
CA GLN A 174 -8.98 -2.63 2.61
C GLN A 174 -9.49 -3.85 1.85
N GLY A 175 -8.78 -4.33 0.89
CA GLY A 175 -9.29 -5.36 0.02
C GLY A 175 -8.53 -6.66 0.09
N GLY A 176 -7.23 -6.67 0.29
CA GLY A 176 -6.41 -7.86 0.18
C GLY A 176 -5.24 -7.88 1.14
N SER A 177 -4.34 -8.80 0.88
CA SER A 177 -2.99 -8.87 1.42
C SER A 177 -2.01 -8.61 0.26
N ASN A 178 -2.04 -7.39 -0.26
CA ASN A 178 -1.45 -7.07 -1.57
C ASN A 178 0.08 -6.97 -1.58
N ALA A 179 0.75 -7.07 -0.44
CA ALA A 179 2.19 -7.32 -0.36
C ALA A 179 2.57 -8.60 -1.13
N GLU A 180 1.67 -9.59 -1.15
CA GLU A 180 1.83 -10.82 -1.91
C GLU A 180 1.94 -10.57 -3.42
N VAL A 181 1.20 -9.60 -3.94
CA VAL A 181 1.26 -9.23 -5.37
C VAL A 181 2.60 -8.59 -5.71
N VAL A 182 3.09 -7.69 -4.84
CA VAL A 182 4.40 -7.04 -5.00
C VAL A 182 5.51 -8.06 -5.01
N ILE A 183 5.48 -9.03 -4.08
CA ILE A 183 6.46 -10.12 -4.01
C ILE A 183 6.39 -11.00 -5.26
N ALA A 184 5.19 -11.39 -5.69
CA ALA A 184 5.01 -12.24 -6.86
C ALA A 184 5.46 -11.55 -8.15
N ASP A 185 5.20 -10.26 -8.31
CA ASP A 185 5.67 -9.45 -9.45
C ASP A 185 7.22 -9.42 -9.49
N ALA A 186 7.86 -9.17 -8.35
CA ALA A 186 9.30 -9.21 -8.22
C ALA A 186 9.87 -10.61 -8.55
N PHE A 187 9.22 -11.67 -8.06
CA PHE A 187 9.61 -13.05 -8.30
C PHE A 187 9.58 -13.42 -9.78
N VAL A 188 8.46 -13.18 -10.46
CA VAL A 188 8.30 -13.56 -11.87
C VAL A 188 9.18 -12.73 -12.81
N LYS A 189 9.57 -11.53 -12.40
CA LYS A 189 10.52 -10.67 -13.10
C LYS A 189 11.98 -11.02 -12.79
N GLY A 190 12.24 -11.93 -11.86
CA GLY A 190 13.56 -12.41 -11.52
C GLY A 190 14.41 -11.43 -10.70
N VAL A 191 13.78 -10.55 -9.92
CA VAL A 191 14.47 -9.61 -9.03
C VAL A 191 15.37 -10.36 -8.06
N GLN A 192 16.63 -9.98 -8.01
CA GLN A 192 17.64 -10.64 -7.19
C GLN A 192 17.74 -10.03 -5.79
N GLY A 193 18.32 -10.77 -4.84
CA GLY A 193 18.60 -10.28 -3.49
C GLY A 193 17.40 -10.37 -2.52
N ILE A 194 16.41 -11.19 -2.84
CA ILE A 194 15.24 -11.51 -2.02
C ILE A 194 15.29 -12.98 -1.65
N ASP A 195 15.02 -13.29 -0.38
CA ASP A 195 14.79 -14.67 0.09
C ASP A 195 13.34 -15.06 -0.20
N TYR A 196 13.11 -15.68 -1.35
CA TYR A 196 11.76 -16.03 -1.79
C TYR A 196 11.15 -17.21 -1.03
N ASP A 197 11.95 -18.11 -0.43
CA ASP A 197 11.41 -19.13 0.48
C ASP A 197 10.83 -18.47 1.73
N TYR A 198 11.52 -17.51 2.32
CA TYR A 198 11.03 -16.72 3.44
C TYR A 198 9.87 -15.80 3.05
N ALA A 199 9.91 -15.25 1.84
CA ALA A 199 8.80 -14.46 1.30
C ALA A 199 7.52 -15.29 1.16
N LEU A 200 7.62 -16.53 0.67
CA LEU A 200 6.48 -17.45 0.60
C LEU A 200 5.93 -17.76 1.99
N GLU A 201 6.79 -17.95 3.01
CA GLU A 201 6.34 -18.12 4.39
C GLU A 201 5.52 -16.94 4.88
N ALA A 202 5.98 -15.71 4.62
CA ALA A 202 5.26 -14.49 4.97
C ALA A 202 3.91 -14.37 4.26
N MET A 203 3.85 -14.69 2.96
CA MET A 203 2.61 -14.72 2.17
C MET A 203 1.61 -15.75 2.74
N LEU A 204 2.07 -16.94 3.09
CA LEU A 204 1.24 -17.99 3.69
C LEU A 204 0.72 -17.57 5.08
N LYS A 205 1.54 -16.88 5.87
CA LYS A 205 1.12 -16.36 7.16
C LYS A 205 -0.05 -15.39 7.03
N ASP A 206 0.04 -14.43 6.09
CA ASP A 206 -1.03 -13.47 5.84
C ASP A 206 -2.30 -14.17 5.31
N ALA A 207 -2.14 -15.23 4.51
CA ALA A 207 -3.23 -15.94 3.85
C ALA A 207 -3.94 -17.00 4.70
N GLU A 208 -3.30 -17.54 5.74
CA GLU A 208 -3.83 -18.71 6.47
C GLU A 208 -4.14 -18.43 7.93
N VAL A 209 -3.45 -17.46 8.53
CA VAL A 209 -3.55 -17.25 9.97
C VAL A 209 -4.52 -16.11 10.26
N ASP A 210 -5.58 -16.44 10.98
CA ASP A 210 -6.55 -15.44 11.45
C ASP A 210 -5.85 -14.43 12.38
N PRO A 211 -5.85 -13.14 12.04
CA PRO A 211 -5.27 -12.09 12.88
C PRO A 211 -6.15 -11.75 14.11
N GLY A 212 -7.30 -12.37 14.26
CA GLY A 212 -8.20 -12.14 15.39
C GLY A 212 -8.74 -10.70 15.45
N ALA A 213 -8.63 -10.06 16.61
CA ALA A 213 -9.10 -8.69 16.81
C ALA A 213 -8.36 -7.64 15.96
N ASP A 214 -7.16 -7.96 15.47
CA ASP A 214 -6.34 -7.05 14.66
C ASP A 214 -6.56 -7.19 13.15
N HIS A 215 -7.61 -7.90 12.73
CA HIS A 215 -7.96 -8.14 11.32
C HIS A 215 -8.16 -6.87 10.47
N GLU A 216 -8.31 -5.74 11.11
CA GLU A 216 -8.35 -4.45 10.41
C GLU A 216 -6.97 -3.95 9.97
N LYS A 217 -5.89 -4.48 10.57
CA LYS A 217 -4.51 -4.02 10.33
C LYS A 217 -3.58 -5.10 9.81
N HIS A 218 -3.94 -6.37 10.01
CA HIS A 218 -3.07 -7.51 9.76
C HIS A 218 -3.82 -8.62 9.00
N GLY A 219 -3.09 -9.34 8.16
CA GLY A 219 -3.57 -10.52 7.47
C GLY A 219 -4.89 -10.33 6.72
N ARG A 220 -5.67 -11.39 6.63
CA ARG A 220 -6.93 -11.44 5.90
C ARG A 220 -8.14 -11.48 6.83
N GLY A 221 -8.89 -10.39 6.90
CA GLY A 221 -10.16 -10.38 7.66
C GLY A 221 -11.22 -11.26 6.98
N GLY A 222 -11.95 -12.06 7.78
CA GLY A 222 -12.92 -13.05 7.28
C GLY A 222 -12.29 -14.27 6.64
N ILE A 223 -11.04 -14.57 7.02
CA ILE A 223 -10.29 -15.70 6.43
C ILE A 223 -10.94 -17.06 6.73
N GLN A 224 -11.53 -17.24 7.91
CA GLN A 224 -12.19 -18.49 8.27
C GLN A 224 -13.37 -18.79 7.35
N GLU A 225 -14.16 -17.77 7.06
CA GLU A 225 -15.28 -17.86 6.13
C GLU A 225 -14.79 -18.09 4.69
N TYR A 226 -13.76 -17.36 4.27
CA TYR A 226 -13.18 -17.54 2.95
C TYR A 226 -12.69 -18.98 2.72
N LEU A 227 -12.00 -19.56 3.70
CA LEU A 227 -11.53 -20.94 3.62
C LEU A 227 -12.67 -21.96 3.69
N THR A 228 -13.75 -21.64 4.42
CA THR A 228 -14.89 -22.55 4.61
C THR A 228 -15.83 -22.55 3.40
N TYR A 229 -16.18 -21.37 2.88
CA TYR A 229 -17.21 -21.23 1.83
C TYR A 229 -16.61 -21.01 0.44
N GLY A 230 -15.31 -20.69 0.34
CA GLY A 230 -14.69 -20.22 -0.88
C GLY A 230 -15.10 -18.78 -1.26
N TYR A 231 -15.71 -18.06 -0.33
CA TYR A 231 -16.01 -16.62 -0.42
C TYR A 231 -16.32 -16.08 0.97
N ILE A 232 -16.33 -14.78 1.11
CA ILE A 232 -16.73 -14.13 2.36
C ILE A 232 -18.21 -13.78 2.25
N PRO A 233 -19.06 -14.31 3.16
CA PRO A 233 -20.50 -14.07 3.12
C PRO A 233 -20.86 -12.61 3.42
N TYR A 234 -22.00 -12.18 2.88
CA TYR A 234 -22.63 -10.93 3.24
C TYR A 234 -22.80 -10.79 4.77
N GLY A 235 -22.55 -9.59 5.26
CA GLY A 235 -22.58 -9.26 6.69
C GLY A 235 -21.20 -9.12 7.32
N ILE A 236 -20.17 -9.60 6.64
CA ILE A 236 -18.78 -9.36 7.01
C ILE A 236 -18.26 -8.15 6.22
N ASP A 237 -17.46 -7.32 6.87
CA ASP A 237 -16.91 -6.09 6.27
C ASP A 237 -16.16 -6.41 4.98
N ARG A 238 -16.44 -5.66 3.89
CA ARG A 238 -15.82 -5.80 2.58
C ARG A 238 -15.87 -7.18 1.93
N ALA A 239 -16.91 -7.94 2.21
CA ALA A 239 -17.04 -9.33 1.77
C ALA A 239 -16.75 -9.55 0.28
N GLY A 240 -17.34 -8.73 -0.59
CA GLY A 240 -17.14 -8.81 -2.04
C GLY A 240 -15.72 -8.51 -2.45
N THR A 241 -15.19 -7.37 -2.04
CA THR A 241 -13.82 -6.93 -2.33
C THR A 241 -12.81 -7.95 -1.87
N ARG A 242 -12.87 -8.36 -0.60
CA ARG A 242 -11.94 -9.32 -0.02
C ARG A 242 -11.96 -10.66 -0.75
N THR A 243 -13.12 -11.15 -1.13
CA THR A 243 -13.21 -12.42 -1.89
C THR A 243 -12.46 -12.33 -3.20
N ILE A 244 -12.59 -11.24 -3.93
CA ILE A 244 -11.95 -11.05 -5.25
C ILE A 244 -10.44 -10.85 -5.08
N GLU A 245 -10.04 -9.98 -4.18
CA GLU A 245 -8.63 -9.67 -3.95
C GLU A 245 -7.89 -10.90 -3.39
N TYR A 246 -8.48 -11.64 -2.45
CA TYR A 246 -7.88 -12.87 -1.93
C TYR A 246 -7.71 -13.93 -3.02
N ALA A 247 -8.67 -14.07 -3.93
CA ALA A 247 -8.52 -14.97 -5.06
C ALA A 247 -7.34 -14.58 -5.97
N TYR A 248 -7.10 -13.29 -6.16
CA TYR A 248 -5.93 -12.81 -6.92
C TYR A 248 -4.63 -12.97 -6.11
N ASN A 249 -4.65 -12.66 -4.83
CA ASN A 249 -3.50 -12.91 -3.95
C ASN A 249 -3.14 -14.41 -3.91
N ASP A 250 -4.14 -15.30 -3.88
CA ASP A 250 -3.94 -16.76 -3.95
C ASP A 250 -3.26 -17.19 -5.26
N TYR A 251 -3.63 -16.57 -6.39
CA TYR A 251 -2.92 -16.78 -7.65
C TYR A 251 -1.44 -16.38 -7.55
N CYS A 252 -1.16 -15.25 -6.90
CA CYS A 252 0.21 -14.77 -6.68
C CYS A 252 1.02 -15.74 -5.80
N ILE A 253 0.43 -16.27 -4.72
CA ILE A 253 1.05 -17.31 -3.90
C ILE A 253 1.33 -18.58 -4.73
N ALA A 254 0.38 -19.00 -5.56
CA ALA A 254 0.55 -20.15 -6.43
C ALA A 254 1.75 -19.99 -7.38
N GLU A 255 1.89 -18.84 -8.04
CA GLU A 255 3.00 -18.62 -8.97
C GLU A 255 4.37 -18.64 -8.27
N VAL A 256 4.48 -18.04 -7.08
CA VAL A 256 5.72 -18.10 -6.28
C VAL A 256 6.01 -19.54 -5.84
N ALA A 257 5.01 -20.23 -5.31
CA ALA A 257 5.14 -21.62 -4.86
C ALA A 257 5.57 -22.56 -6.00
N LYS A 258 4.98 -22.40 -7.19
CA LYS A 258 5.35 -23.14 -8.40
C LYS A 258 6.83 -22.94 -8.75
N GLY A 259 7.27 -21.69 -8.79
CA GLY A 259 8.64 -21.37 -9.13
C GLY A 259 9.67 -21.90 -8.12
N LEU A 260 9.26 -22.03 -6.85
CA LEU A 260 10.07 -22.64 -5.78
C LEU A 260 9.92 -24.16 -5.69
N GLY A 261 9.15 -24.80 -6.58
CA GLY A 261 8.94 -26.25 -6.59
C GLY A 261 8.01 -26.77 -5.48
N ARG A 262 7.27 -25.88 -4.80
CA ARG A 262 6.32 -26.25 -3.72
C ARG A 262 4.96 -26.61 -4.33
N MET A 263 4.89 -27.75 -4.99
CA MET A 263 3.75 -28.13 -5.82
C MET A 263 2.46 -28.36 -5.05
N ASP A 264 2.52 -28.82 -3.82
CA ASP A 264 1.36 -28.95 -2.92
C ASP A 264 0.70 -27.61 -2.60
N ILE A 265 1.52 -26.59 -2.33
CA ILE A 265 1.06 -25.21 -2.14
C ILE A 265 0.51 -24.65 -3.44
N TYR A 266 1.23 -24.84 -4.56
CA TYR A 266 0.80 -24.39 -5.89
C TYR A 266 -0.60 -24.90 -6.23
N GLU A 267 -0.85 -26.21 -6.15
CA GLU A 267 -2.12 -26.81 -6.51
C GLU A 267 -3.27 -26.28 -5.63
N ARG A 268 -3.03 -26.17 -4.34
CA ARG A 268 -4.00 -25.64 -3.37
C ARG A 268 -4.38 -24.20 -3.71
N TYR A 269 -3.41 -23.30 -3.85
CA TYR A 269 -3.64 -21.90 -4.09
C TYR A 269 -4.14 -21.59 -5.51
N LEU A 270 -3.71 -22.34 -6.50
CA LEU A 270 -4.28 -22.25 -7.85
C LEU A 270 -5.77 -22.61 -7.86
N LYS A 271 -6.20 -23.58 -7.05
CA LYS A 271 -7.62 -23.89 -6.86
C LYS A 271 -8.33 -22.73 -6.16
N GLN A 272 -7.78 -22.21 -5.06
CA GLN A 272 -8.37 -21.10 -4.30
C GLN A 272 -8.46 -19.82 -5.12
N SER A 273 -7.53 -19.59 -6.06
CA SER A 273 -7.58 -18.44 -6.97
C SER A 273 -8.83 -18.38 -7.84
N GLN A 274 -9.59 -19.47 -7.92
CA GLN A 274 -10.87 -19.50 -8.64
C GLN A 274 -12.07 -19.10 -7.78
N ASN A 275 -11.85 -18.78 -6.52
CA ASN A 275 -12.91 -18.49 -5.53
C ASN A 275 -13.74 -17.24 -5.89
N TRP A 276 -13.18 -16.27 -6.63
CA TRP A 276 -13.95 -15.14 -7.13
C TRP A 276 -15.20 -15.58 -7.92
N LYS A 277 -15.18 -16.77 -8.57
CA LYS A 277 -16.30 -17.33 -9.34
C LYS A 277 -17.52 -17.64 -8.45
N ASN A 278 -17.30 -17.84 -7.14
CA ASN A 278 -18.39 -18.06 -6.20
C ASN A 278 -19.29 -16.83 -6.02
N LEU A 279 -18.76 -15.64 -6.35
CA LEU A 279 -19.52 -14.40 -6.36
C LEU A 279 -19.91 -13.96 -7.79
N TRP A 280 -19.49 -14.70 -8.82
CA TRP A 280 -19.87 -14.42 -10.20
C TRP A 280 -21.25 -15.00 -10.54
N ARG A 281 -22.23 -14.13 -10.72
CA ARG A 281 -23.57 -14.52 -11.13
C ARG A 281 -23.76 -14.30 -12.63
N ALA A 282 -23.53 -15.35 -13.39
CA ALA A 282 -23.51 -15.31 -14.85
C ALA A 282 -24.87 -15.03 -15.49
N ASP A 283 -25.96 -15.40 -14.81
CA ASP A 283 -27.36 -15.24 -15.25
C ASP A 283 -27.96 -13.86 -14.94
N TYR A 284 -27.30 -13.09 -14.06
CA TYR A 284 -27.79 -11.75 -13.73
C TYR A 284 -27.50 -10.77 -14.86
N GLU A 285 -28.54 -10.04 -15.26
CA GLU A 285 -28.48 -9.09 -16.35
C GLU A 285 -28.97 -7.71 -15.88
N TRP A 286 -28.24 -6.70 -16.24
CA TRP A 286 -28.54 -5.32 -15.92
C TRP A 286 -28.00 -4.38 -17.01
N ASP A 287 -28.87 -3.47 -17.51
CA ASP A 287 -28.49 -2.43 -18.50
C ASP A 287 -27.70 -3.01 -19.69
N ASP A 288 -28.25 -4.10 -20.29
CA ASP A 288 -27.67 -4.86 -21.40
C ASP A 288 -26.30 -5.53 -21.11
N VAL A 289 -25.84 -5.53 -19.83
CA VAL A 289 -24.66 -6.25 -19.40
C VAL A 289 -25.06 -7.50 -18.64
N LYS A 290 -24.46 -8.62 -18.99
CA LYS A 290 -24.71 -9.92 -18.38
C LYS A 290 -23.51 -10.41 -17.59
N GLY A 291 -23.79 -10.93 -16.40
CA GLY A 291 -22.76 -11.41 -15.46
C GLY A 291 -22.23 -10.31 -14.56
N TYR A 292 -22.37 -10.50 -13.26
CA TYR A 292 -21.94 -9.55 -12.22
C TYR A 292 -21.36 -10.28 -11.02
N ILE A 293 -20.45 -9.61 -10.33
CA ILE A 293 -20.06 -10.00 -8.98
C ILE A 293 -21.15 -9.51 -8.03
N LEU A 294 -21.80 -10.45 -7.35
CA LEU A 294 -22.89 -10.15 -6.44
C LEU A 294 -22.66 -10.80 -5.06
N PRO A 295 -23.16 -10.20 -3.99
CA PRO A 295 -23.04 -10.77 -2.65
C PRO A 295 -23.88 -12.04 -2.47
N ARG A 296 -23.36 -12.95 -1.65
CA ARG A 296 -24.05 -14.15 -1.20
C ARG A 296 -24.05 -14.23 0.32
N ASP A 297 -25.08 -14.82 0.89
CA ASP A 297 -25.11 -15.12 2.32
C ASP A 297 -24.36 -16.44 2.64
N ALA A 298 -24.30 -16.79 3.94
CA ALA A 298 -23.62 -18.01 4.39
C ALA A 298 -24.32 -19.31 3.94
N GLU A 299 -25.60 -19.24 3.60
CA GLU A 299 -26.38 -20.34 3.04
C GLU A 299 -26.21 -20.48 1.52
N GLY A 300 -25.40 -19.62 0.90
CA GLY A 300 -25.12 -19.65 -0.53
C GLY A 300 -26.21 -19.00 -1.39
N ARG A 301 -27.15 -18.30 -0.81
CA ARG A 301 -28.23 -17.61 -1.54
C ARG A 301 -27.72 -16.27 -2.06
N TRP A 302 -28.07 -15.96 -3.29
CA TRP A 302 -27.82 -14.64 -3.86
C TRP A 302 -28.67 -13.58 -3.18
N LEU A 303 -28.10 -12.42 -2.93
CA LEU A 303 -28.84 -11.29 -2.40
C LEU A 303 -29.23 -10.36 -3.55
N ASP A 304 -30.50 -10.40 -3.90
CA ASP A 304 -31.05 -9.56 -4.97
C ASP A 304 -31.25 -8.11 -4.53
N SER A 305 -31.39 -7.89 -3.22
CA SER A 305 -31.47 -6.55 -2.63
C SER A 305 -30.88 -6.53 -1.24
N VAL A 306 -30.11 -5.48 -0.97
CA VAL A 306 -29.52 -5.21 0.35
C VAL A 306 -30.00 -3.85 0.82
N PRO A 307 -30.50 -3.71 2.07
CA PRO A 307 -30.98 -2.43 2.58
C PRO A 307 -29.88 -1.37 2.56
N TRP A 308 -30.11 -0.32 1.80
CA TRP A 308 -29.20 0.83 1.75
C TRP A 308 -29.07 1.48 3.13
N GLY A 309 -27.84 1.76 3.54
CA GLY A 309 -27.54 2.52 4.77
C GLY A 309 -27.48 1.71 6.06
N LYS A 310 -27.85 0.42 6.06
CA LYS A 310 -27.73 -0.44 7.25
C LYS A 310 -26.60 -1.45 7.15
N SER A 311 -26.15 -1.70 5.97
CA SER A 311 -24.96 -2.51 5.72
C SER A 311 -24.08 -1.75 4.75
N LYS A 312 -22.85 -1.90 4.92
CA LYS A 312 -21.84 -1.33 4.05
C LYS A 312 -21.63 -2.21 2.80
N VAL A 313 -22.69 -2.63 2.14
CA VAL A 313 -22.62 -3.54 1.00
C VAL A 313 -23.37 -2.95 -0.19
N PHE A 314 -22.77 -3.12 -1.37
CA PHE A 314 -23.35 -2.71 -2.62
C PHE A 314 -24.74 -3.32 -2.85
N HIS A 315 -25.67 -2.49 -3.29
CA HIS A 315 -27.00 -2.92 -3.69
C HIS A 315 -27.07 -3.05 -5.21
N PRO A 316 -27.15 -4.25 -5.76
CA PRO A 316 -27.08 -4.45 -7.20
C PRO A 316 -28.24 -3.78 -7.96
N GLN A 317 -29.36 -3.51 -7.29
CA GLN A 317 -30.50 -2.83 -7.88
C GLN A 317 -30.50 -1.31 -7.71
N ILE A 318 -29.42 -0.74 -7.18
CA ILE A 318 -29.24 0.72 -7.18
C ILE A 318 -28.24 1.13 -8.25
N PRO A 319 -28.57 0.96 -9.51
CA PRO A 319 -27.78 1.46 -10.63
C PRO A 319 -27.82 2.98 -10.70
N TYR A 320 -28.65 3.57 -9.88
CA TYR A 320 -28.98 4.97 -9.86
C TYR A 320 -28.33 5.74 -8.72
N THR A 321 -27.48 5.11 -7.95
CA THR A 321 -26.59 5.91 -7.13
C THR A 321 -25.84 6.86 -8.06
N PRO A 322 -25.66 8.12 -7.69
CA PRO A 322 -24.93 9.08 -8.53
C PRO A 322 -23.59 8.54 -9.03
N VAL A 323 -22.97 7.66 -8.25
CA VAL A 323 -21.68 7.04 -8.56
C VAL A 323 -21.79 6.05 -9.72
N THR A 324 -22.82 5.17 -9.76
CA THR A 324 -23.03 4.25 -10.87
C THR A 324 -23.43 4.96 -12.16
N LYS A 325 -24.19 6.03 -12.08
CA LYS A 325 -24.52 6.85 -13.25
C LYS A 325 -23.35 7.69 -13.79
N VAL A 326 -22.48 8.13 -12.90
CA VAL A 326 -21.36 9.02 -13.28
C VAL A 326 -20.19 8.23 -13.84
N ALA A 327 -20.11 6.92 -13.59
CA ALA A 327 -18.91 6.19 -13.90
C ALA A 327 -19.14 4.75 -14.37
N PRO A 328 -19.96 4.47 -15.41
CA PRO A 328 -20.06 3.13 -15.98
C PRO A 328 -18.73 2.59 -16.52
N TRP A 329 -17.79 3.47 -16.89
CA TRP A 329 -16.43 3.11 -17.30
C TRP A 329 -15.46 2.88 -16.13
N TYR A 330 -15.86 3.16 -14.89
CA TYR A 330 -15.13 2.77 -13.69
C TYR A 330 -15.38 1.32 -13.27
N LEU A 331 -16.42 0.68 -13.77
CA LEU A 331 -16.81 -0.66 -13.37
C LEU A 331 -15.71 -1.74 -13.49
N PRO A 332 -14.83 -1.76 -14.49
CA PRO A 332 -13.74 -2.72 -14.54
C PRO A 332 -12.60 -2.42 -13.56
N TRP A 333 -12.45 -1.14 -13.18
CA TRP A 333 -11.36 -0.66 -12.31
C TRP A 333 -11.74 -0.63 -10.85
N TRP A 334 -13.01 -0.44 -10.57
CA TRP A 334 -13.56 -0.08 -9.28
C TRP A 334 -14.53 -1.12 -8.73
N SER A 335 -14.62 -2.29 -9.32
CA SER A 335 -15.41 -3.35 -8.68
C SER A 335 -14.93 -3.58 -7.25
N THR A 336 -13.63 -3.52 -7.01
CA THR A 336 -13.02 -3.55 -5.69
C THR A 336 -13.30 -2.30 -4.86
N PHE A 337 -13.07 -1.13 -5.39
CA PHE A 337 -13.33 0.15 -4.72
C PHE A 337 -14.81 0.45 -4.53
N PHE A 338 -15.66 -0.02 -5.44
CA PHE A 338 -17.09 0.14 -5.31
C PHE A 338 -17.64 -0.61 -4.11
N TYR A 339 -17.13 -1.79 -3.87
CA TYR A 339 -17.44 -2.53 -2.65
C TYR A 339 -16.92 -1.84 -1.39
N GLU A 340 -15.84 -1.06 -1.51
CA GLU A 340 -15.28 -0.29 -0.40
C GLU A 340 -15.95 1.05 -0.16
N ALA A 341 -16.25 1.81 -1.19
CA ALA A 341 -16.94 3.10 -1.06
C ALA A 341 -18.36 2.94 -0.54
N LEU A 342 -18.95 1.77 -0.77
CA LEU A 342 -20.30 1.40 -0.32
C LEU A 342 -20.28 0.38 0.82
N SER A 343 -19.14 -0.14 1.18
CA SER A 343 -18.89 -0.92 2.38
C SER A 343 -18.31 -0.02 3.49
#